data_4be220a39996d39a45b31fd8997c643b
#
_entry.id   4be220a39996d39a45b31fd8997c643b
#
_cell.length_a   1.000
_cell.length_b   1.000
_cell.length_c   1.000
_cell.angle_alpha   90.00
_cell.angle_beta   90.00
_cell.angle_gamma   90.00
#
_symmetry.space_group_name_H-M   'P 1'
#
loop_
_entity.id
_entity.type
_entity.pdbx_description
1 polymer ?
#
loop_
_entity_poly.entity_id
_entity_poly.type
_entity_poly.pdbx_seq_one_letter_code
_entity_poly.pdbx_strand_id
1 'polypeptide(L)'
;RYSCENGFLIDNTTQTLLYTAPSSHGNPLPAVRRLGDCSLMNWLWDDDDDPVLPDTLESVGSYIFYDCGVTRVTFPDGITELSPYTFYCTDLQEVHLPASLREIPDYCFWNCQLIALTIPDGVTRIGAHAVDWFTGEIIGAVTLPASVEFVGYRAFPDECDVTALNPQVHFETAAEYAERIPEYDWYGDEAADALYSDGLFDYELSSRGAVLLDCSRFLNQPEVPDVLEIPSELGGTPVVAIAANALNTSESCADSLLFGIVLPEGVQRVEADAFQCCHAATQISFPSTLTMLAEGSFFHVYAEIDFPNGNPRYSCENGFLIDRDTQTLLYAAPSSQGQPIPAVRRLGDSALDNWKPAGNEIRLPDTLESIGPYALDGQYTGDFSPLAALILPDGVRELSDCSIYGCWEIQLLRFPATLTEIPAYCVANCGLGAVEIPEGVTRIGEFAFYYYDWEQTELSAVTLPASVEFVGFRAFPDECEITALNPDTHFETEEEINQRNSDWAYRIP
;
A
#
# COMPACT_ATOMS: atom_id res chain seq x y z
N ARG A 1 7.37 32.32 -5.22
CA ARG A 1 6.29 31.51 -4.65
C ARG A 1 6.87 30.48 -3.70
N TYR A 2 7.87 29.74 -4.12
CA TYR A 2 8.52 28.72 -3.29
C TYR A 2 9.87 29.20 -2.74
N SER A 3 10.23 28.75 -1.55
CA SER A 3 11.58 28.88 -1.00
C SER A 3 12.07 27.52 -0.50
N CYS A 4 13.35 27.27 -0.67
CA CYS A 4 14.03 26.13 -0.06
C CYS A 4 15.10 26.67 0.91
N GLU A 5 14.90 26.47 2.20
CA GLU A 5 15.80 26.93 3.27
C GLU A 5 16.09 25.79 4.22
N ASN A 6 17.37 25.50 4.45
CA ASN A 6 17.81 24.43 5.37
C ASN A 6 17.21 23.05 5.08
N GLY A 7 16.96 22.73 3.79
CA GLY A 7 16.36 21.47 3.38
C GLY A 7 14.81 21.42 3.46
N PHE A 8 14.14 22.52 3.76
CA PHE A 8 12.68 22.62 3.78
C PHE A 8 12.16 23.33 2.54
N LEU A 9 11.30 22.68 1.78
CA LEU A 9 10.58 23.29 0.66
C LEU A 9 9.25 23.88 1.16
N ILE A 10 9.05 25.18 0.98
CA ILE A 10 7.88 25.92 1.50
C ILE A 10 7.19 26.66 0.37
N ASP A 11 5.86 26.48 0.24
CA ASP A 11 5.03 27.42 -0.52
C ASP A 11 4.77 28.67 0.33
N ASN A 12 5.43 29.74 -0.03
CA ASN A 12 5.31 31.03 0.67
C ASN A 12 3.93 31.70 0.52
N THR A 13 3.12 31.27 -0.47
CA THR A 13 1.77 31.82 -0.68
C THR A 13 0.78 31.24 0.31
N THR A 14 0.83 29.94 0.53
CA THR A 14 -0.03 29.23 1.46
C THR A 14 0.60 29.03 2.83
N GLN A 15 1.89 29.30 2.97
CA GLN A 15 2.71 29.02 4.14
C GLN A 15 2.67 27.52 4.50
N THR A 16 2.80 26.68 3.47
CA THR A 16 2.76 25.21 3.59
C THR A 16 4.16 24.63 3.43
N LEU A 17 4.59 23.78 4.36
CA LEU A 17 5.75 22.90 4.17
C LEU A 17 5.33 21.78 3.22
N LEU A 18 5.99 21.68 2.08
CA LEU A 18 5.67 20.70 1.04
C LEU A 18 6.57 19.47 1.11
N TYR A 19 7.83 19.67 1.54
CA TYR A 19 8.81 18.58 1.55
C TYR A 19 9.94 18.88 2.53
N THR A 20 10.48 17.81 3.09
CA THR A 20 11.62 17.83 4.03
C THR A 20 12.76 16.97 3.47
N ALA A 21 13.81 17.59 3.02
CA ALA A 21 14.97 16.89 2.49
C ALA A 21 15.82 16.26 3.62
N PRO A 22 16.58 15.17 3.37
CA PRO A 22 17.50 14.58 4.36
C PRO A 22 18.50 15.60 4.94
N SER A 23 18.87 16.64 4.20
CA SER A 23 19.74 17.72 4.65
C SER A 23 19.11 18.63 5.72
N SER A 24 17.79 18.53 5.96
CA SER A 24 17.10 19.26 7.03
C SER A 24 17.23 18.61 8.40
N HIS A 25 17.73 17.38 8.45
CA HIS A 25 17.89 16.61 9.68
C HIS A 25 18.61 17.41 10.78
N GLY A 26 18.03 17.44 11.99
CA GLY A 26 18.54 18.24 13.11
C GLY A 26 18.25 19.76 13.03
N ASN A 27 17.59 20.25 11.97
CA ASN A 27 17.13 21.63 11.91
C ASN A 27 15.70 21.74 12.50
N PRO A 28 15.37 22.86 13.21
CA PRO A 28 14.00 23.07 13.66
C PRO A 28 13.07 23.28 12.46
N LEU A 29 11.82 22.80 12.59
CA LEU A 29 10.79 23.03 11.59
C LEU A 29 10.58 24.54 11.37
N PRO A 30 10.41 24.98 10.12
CA PRO A 30 10.16 26.39 9.82
C PRO A 30 8.79 26.83 10.35
N ALA A 31 8.63 28.13 10.60
CA ALA A 31 7.35 28.71 11.01
C ALA A 31 6.38 28.74 9.81
N VAL A 32 5.64 27.66 9.62
CA VAL A 32 4.62 27.48 8.58
C VAL A 32 3.24 27.39 9.22
N ARG A 33 2.18 27.57 8.41
CA ARG A 33 0.79 27.42 8.84
C ARG A 33 0.24 26.02 8.55
N ARG A 34 0.84 25.31 7.61
CA ARG A 34 0.39 24.00 7.16
C ARG A 34 1.57 23.06 6.95
N LEU A 35 1.40 21.80 7.31
CA LEU A 35 2.23 20.70 6.84
C LEU A 35 1.46 20.00 5.71
N GLY A 36 2.04 19.95 4.52
CA GLY A 36 1.45 19.26 3.37
C GLY A 36 1.52 17.74 3.54
N ASP A 37 0.79 17.00 2.71
CA ASP A 37 0.79 15.54 2.75
C ASP A 37 2.21 14.98 2.60
N CYS A 38 2.54 13.94 3.37
CA CYS A 38 3.85 13.30 3.38
C CYS A 38 5.06 14.25 3.63
N SER A 39 4.84 15.49 4.05
CA SER A 39 5.93 16.50 4.11
C SER A 39 7.03 16.19 5.13
N LEU A 40 6.78 15.33 6.12
CA LEU A 40 7.74 14.85 7.12
C LEU A 40 8.03 13.34 7.00
N MET A 41 7.54 12.68 5.96
CA MET A 41 7.73 11.25 5.73
C MET A 41 9.23 10.91 5.69
N ASN A 42 9.62 9.86 6.40
CA ASN A 42 11.03 9.45 6.56
C ASN A 42 11.96 10.51 7.21
N TRP A 43 11.42 11.53 7.84
CA TRP A 43 12.23 12.44 8.62
C TRP A 43 12.54 11.85 9.99
N LEU A 44 13.74 11.30 10.13
CA LEU A 44 14.19 10.67 11.37
C LEU A 44 14.37 11.73 12.46
N TRP A 45 13.71 11.52 13.58
CA TRP A 45 13.93 12.26 14.82
C TRP A 45 15.08 11.58 15.58
N ASP A 46 15.91 12.34 16.28
CA ASP A 46 16.88 11.75 17.20
C ASP A 46 16.12 11.02 18.32
N ASP A 47 16.54 9.81 18.69
CA ASP A 47 15.85 8.83 19.56
C ASP A 47 15.28 9.36 20.90
N ASP A 48 15.62 10.57 21.32
CA ASP A 48 15.23 11.19 22.59
C ASP A 48 14.45 12.50 22.45
N ASP A 49 14.19 13.02 21.25
CA ASP A 49 13.59 14.34 21.06
C ASP A 49 12.16 14.27 20.46
N ASP A 50 11.19 14.75 21.20
CA ASP A 50 9.82 14.95 20.71
C ASP A 50 9.80 16.01 19.58
N PRO A 51 9.00 15.83 18.51
CA PRO A 51 8.88 16.82 17.45
C PRO A 51 8.36 18.15 17.97
N VAL A 52 9.13 19.22 17.77
CA VAL A 52 8.68 20.57 18.08
C VAL A 52 7.97 21.17 16.88
N LEU A 53 6.63 21.09 16.90
CA LEU A 53 5.79 21.69 15.87
C LEU A 53 5.71 23.22 16.04
N PRO A 54 5.73 24.01 14.96
CA PRO A 54 5.68 25.47 15.06
C PRO A 54 4.32 25.96 15.61
N ASP A 55 4.35 26.94 16.52
CA ASP A 55 3.13 27.54 17.10
C ASP A 55 2.20 28.20 16.07
N THR A 56 2.72 28.44 14.86
CA THR A 56 1.96 29.03 13.74
C THR A 56 1.10 28.01 13.00
N LEU A 57 1.21 26.72 13.33
CA LEU A 57 0.57 25.64 12.60
C LEU A 57 -0.95 25.63 12.83
N GLU A 58 -1.71 25.53 11.75
CA GLU A 58 -3.18 25.53 11.74
C GLU A 58 -3.78 24.22 11.23
N SER A 59 -3.04 23.49 10.35
CA SER A 59 -3.47 22.20 9.82
C SER A 59 -2.31 21.30 9.44
N VAL A 60 -2.55 20.00 9.42
CA VAL A 60 -1.61 18.95 9.02
C VAL A 60 -2.26 18.04 8.00
N GLY A 61 -1.49 17.61 7.00
CA GLY A 61 -1.91 16.73 5.93
C GLY A 61 -1.89 15.25 6.32
N SER A 62 -2.18 14.40 5.34
CA SER A 62 -2.14 12.94 5.46
C SER A 62 -0.71 12.40 5.44
N TYR A 63 -0.49 11.26 6.11
CA TYR A 63 0.80 10.54 6.14
C TYR A 63 2.00 11.39 6.59
N ILE A 64 1.75 12.43 7.40
CA ILE A 64 2.80 13.36 7.82
C ILE A 64 3.94 12.66 8.57
N PHE A 65 3.59 11.75 9.46
CA PHE A 65 4.51 11.05 10.33
C PHE A 65 4.74 9.58 9.92
N TYR A 66 4.36 9.21 8.70
CA TYR A 66 4.57 7.85 8.22
C TYR A 66 6.06 7.48 8.25
N ASP A 67 6.38 6.35 8.89
CA ASP A 67 7.75 5.81 9.03
C ASP A 67 8.78 6.80 9.62
N CYS A 68 8.34 7.67 10.56
CA CYS A 68 9.20 8.70 11.16
C CYS A 68 9.81 8.30 12.51
N GLY A 69 9.46 7.13 13.09
CA GLY A 69 9.92 6.70 14.42
C GLY A 69 9.47 7.61 15.57
N VAL A 70 8.42 8.42 15.36
CA VAL A 70 7.88 9.35 16.36
C VAL A 70 7.07 8.61 17.41
N THR A 71 7.47 8.71 18.68
CA THR A 71 6.76 8.09 19.80
C THR A 71 5.82 9.03 20.56
N ARG A 72 6.04 10.35 20.48
CA ARG A 72 5.21 11.36 21.12
C ARG A 72 5.05 12.60 20.26
N VAL A 73 3.83 13.16 20.19
CA VAL A 73 3.55 14.41 19.47
C VAL A 73 2.67 15.33 20.32
N THR A 74 3.05 16.60 20.40
CA THR A 74 2.24 17.67 20.99
C THR A 74 1.87 18.68 19.93
N PHE A 75 0.57 18.83 19.66
CA PHE A 75 0.06 19.83 18.72
C PHE A 75 -0.08 21.20 19.37
N PRO A 76 0.25 22.28 18.65
CA PRO A 76 -0.01 23.65 19.12
C PRO A 76 -1.50 23.97 19.10
N ASP A 77 -1.92 24.93 19.94
CA ASP A 77 -3.32 25.32 20.09
C ASP A 77 -3.98 25.88 18.81
N GLY A 78 -3.20 26.18 17.78
CA GLY A 78 -3.67 26.69 16.49
C GLY A 78 -4.32 25.64 15.59
N ILE A 79 -4.07 24.35 15.82
CA ILE A 79 -4.58 23.25 14.99
C ILE A 79 -6.08 23.12 15.19
N THR A 80 -6.83 23.21 14.10
CA THR A 80 -8.29 23.03 14.07
C THR A 80 -8.72 21.79 13.32
N GLU A 81 -7.85 21.26 12.46
CA GLU A 81 -8.09 20.14 11.56
C GLU A 81 -6.87 19.22 11.48
N LEU A 82 -7.11 17.91 11.50
CA LEU A 82 -6.20 16.87 11.15
C LEU A 82 -6.70 16.22 9.85
N SER A 83 -5.82 15.64 9.05
CA SER A 83 -6.21 14.88 7.87
C SER A 83 -6.37 13.38 8.17
N PRO A 84 -7.13 12.62 7.38
CA PRO A 84 -7.11 11.16 7.44
C PRO A 84 -5.67 10.65 7.31
N TYR A 85 -5.37 9.52 7.99
CA TYR A 85 -4.05 8.89 7.96
C TYR A 85 -2.88 9.75 8.46
N THR A 86 -3.12 10.82 9.25
CA THR A 86 -2.03 11.71 9.74
C THR A 86 -0.90 10.92 10.41
N PHE A 87 -1.22 9.90 11.21
CA PHE A 87 -0.27 9.05 11.93
C PHE A 87 -0.29 7.59 11.49
N TYR A 88 -0.62 7.33 10.26
CA TYR A 88 -0.66 5.96 9.73
C TYR A 88 0.66 5.22 9.94
N CYS A 89 0.61 4.01 10.53
CA CYS A 89 1.78 3.14 10.74
C CYS A 89 2.96 3.84 11.44
N THR A 90 2.70 4.48 12.60
CA THR A 90 3.75 5.12 13.40
C THR A 90 3.93 4.43 14.76
N ASP A 91 5.14 4.51 15.34
CA ASP A 91 5.40 4.06 16.71
C ASP A 91 4.81 4.99 17.78
N LEU A 92 3.83 5.83 17.43
CA LEU A 92 3.23 6.84 18.30
C LEU A 92 2.56 6.21 19.52
N GLN A 93 3.07 6.52 20.71
CA GLN A 93 2.55 6.04 22.00
C GLN A 93 1.72 7.08 22.74
N GLU A 94 2.02 8.35 22.53
CA GLU A 94 1.35 9.47 23.23
C GLU A 94 1.11 10.65 22.29
N VAL A 95 -0.12 11.18 22.29
CA VAL A 95 -0.47 12.37 21.52
C VAL A 95 -1.22 13.38 22.40
N HIS A 96 -0.81 14.64 22.34
CA HIS A 96 -1.50 15.75 22.96
C HIS A 96 -2.26 16.56 21.89
N LEU A 97 -3.57 16.35 21.85
CA LEU A 97 -4.49 17.03 20.93
C LEU A 97 -4.88 18.40 21.46
N PRO A 98 -4.94 19.45 20.61
CA PRO A 98 -5.30 20.81 21.05
C PRO A 98 -6.80 20.94 21.32
N ALA A 99 -7.17 21.84 22.24
CA ALA A 99 -8.57 22.12 22.56
C ALA A 99 -9.36 22.77 21.41
N SER A 100 -8.67 23.29 20.39
CA SER A 100 -9.26 23.84 19.17
C SER A 100 -9.76 22.77 18.19
N LEU A 101 -9.31 21.51 18.32
CA LEU A 101 -9.68 20.43 17.43
C LEU A 101 -11.19 20.13 17.48
N ARG A 102 -11.80 19.93 16.32
CA ARG A 102 -13.24 19.66 16.16
C ARG A 102 -13.55 18.25 15.72
N GLU A 103 -12.64 17.64 15.02
CA GLU A 103 -12.79 16.30 14.45
C GLU A 103 -11.49 15.52 14.55
N ILE A 104 -11.60 14.23 14.88
CA ILE A 104 -10.57 13.22 14.65
C ILE A 104 -11.01 12.48 13.41
N PRO A 105 -10.30 12.59 12.28
CA PRO A 105 -10.77 12.04 11.01
C PRO A 105 -10.65 10.50 10.92
N ASP A 106 -11.20 9.94 9.86
CA ASP A 106 -11.11 8.51 9.55
C ASP A 106 -9.64 8.08 9.47
N TYR A 107 -9.28 6.93 10.06
CA TYR A 107 -7.92 6.33 10.03
C TYR A 107 -6.79 7.23 10.60
N CYS A 108 -7.10 8.25 11.38
CA CYS A 108 -6.12 9.26 11.85
C CYS A 108 -4.91 8.65 12.58
N PHE A 109 -5.15 7.68 13.47
CA PHE A 109 -4.17 6.96 14.28
C PHE A 109 -4.16 5.47 13.96
N TRP A 110 -4.50 5.10 12.73
CA TRP A 110 -4.59 3.71 12.35
C TRP A 110 -3.20 3.06 12.37
N ASN A 111 -3.13 1.89 13.02
CA ASN A 111 -1.89 1.15 13.24
C ASN A 111 -0.80 1.95 14.00
N CYS A 112 -1.19 2.68 15.06
CA CYS A 112 -0.30 3.36 16.02
C CYS A 112 -0.20 2.59 17.33
N GLN A 113 0.87 2.77 18.09
CA GLN A 113 1.09 2.13 19.41
C GLN A 113 0.54 2.96 20.58
N LEU A 114 -0.59 3.64 20.40
CA LEU A 114 -1.15 4.51 21.44
C LEU A 114 -1.51 3.75 22.72
N ILE A 115 -0.89 4.15 23.84
CA ILE A 115 -1.18 3.59 25.17
C ILE A 115 -2.29 4.38 25.90
N ALA A 116 -2.52 5.63 25.51
CA ALA A 116 -3.57 6.48 26.04
C ALA A 116 -3.98 7.57 25.04
N LEU A 117 -5.26 7.92 24.99
CA LEU A 117 -5.78 9.02 24.19
C LEU A 117 -6.73 9.87 25.03
N THR A 118 -6.45 11.17 25.12
CA THR A 118 -7.36 12.15 25.70
C THR A 118 -8.03 12.94 24.58
N ILE A 119 -9.36 12.84 24.49
CA ILE A 119 -10.14 13.54 23.47
C ILE A 119 -10.55 14.90 24.03
N PRO A 120 -10.19 16.01 23.34
CA PRO A 120 -10.54 17.38 23.83
C PRO A 120 -12.05 17.64 23.84
N ASP A 121 -12.50 18.47 24.79
CA ASP A 121 -13.91 18.86 24.95
C ASP A 121 -14.53 19.56 23.71
N GLY A 122 -13.72 19.99 22.75
CA GLY A 122 -14.16 20.63 21.52
C GLY A 122 -14.52 19.67 20.39
N VAL A 123 -14.12 18.39 20.48
CA VAL A 123 -14.33 17.37 19.45
C VAL A 123 -15.80 16.97 19.39
N THR A 124 -16.39 17.03 18.20
CA THR A 124 -17.79 16.67 17.93
C THR A 124 -17.92 15.38 17.16
N ARG A 125 -16.87 15.00 16.39
CA ARG A 125 -16.83 13.84 15.52
C ARG A 125 -15.54 13.05 15.70
N ILE A 126 -15.66 11.73 15.73
CA ILE A 126 -14.54 10.79 15.64
C ILE A 126 -14.83 9.91 14.43
N GLY A 127 -13.89 9.81 13.51
CA GLY A 127 -14.01 9.10 12.25
C GLY A 127 -13.96 7.58 12.40
N ALA A 128 -14.26 6.88 11.30
CA ALA A 128 -14.17 5.45 11.27
C ALA A 128 -12.70 5.00 11.34
N HIS A 129 -12.43 3.88 12.02
CA HIS A 129 -11.09 3.33 12.20
C HIS A 129 -10.06 4.36 12.75
N ALA A 130 -10.53 5.40 13.45
CA ALA A 130 -9.69 6.52 13.85
C ALA A 130 -8.51 6.12 14.75
N VAL A 131 -8.70 5.07 15.58
CA VAL A 131 -7.72 4.57 16.56
C VAL A 131 -7.65 3.03 16.50
N ASP A 132 -8.04 2.44 15.39
CA ASP A 132 -8.06 0.99 15.21
C ASP A 132 -6.64 0.44 15.01
N TRP A 133 -6.35 -0.75 15.55
CA TRP A 133 -5.04 -1.37 15.50
C TRP A 133 -5.08 -2.90 15.40
N PHE A 134 -4.08 -3.48 14.70
CA PHE A 134 -4.00 -4.92 14.48
C PHE A 134 -3.13 -5.70 15.50
N THR A 135 -2.13 -5.07 16.17
CA THR A 135 -1.25 -5.81 17.09
C THR A 135 -0.65 -4.93 18.19
N GLY A 136 -0.67 -5.34 19.46
CA GLY A 136 0.12 -4.75 20.54
C GLY A 136 -0.63 -4.32 21.82
N GLU A 137 -0.07 -3.40 22.60
CA GLU A 137 -0.71 -2.86 23.81
C GLU A 137 -1.85 -1.93 23.42
N ILE A 138 -3.07 -2.33 23.73
CA ILE A 138 -4.33 -1.67 23.34
C ILE A 138 -4.62 -0.52 24.30
N ILE A 139 -5.19 0.58 23.79
CA ILE A 139 -5.85 1.58 24.63
C ILE A 139 -6.96 0.90 25.43
N GLY A 140 -6.73 0.71 26.75
CA GLY A 140 -7.66 -0.04 27.59
C GLY A 140 -8.99 0.68 27.83
N ALA A 141 -9.01 2.01 27.83
CA ALA A 141 -10.23 2.79 28.04
C ALA A 141 -10.12 4.21 27.46
N VAL A 142 -11.23 4.71 26.90
CA VAL A 142 -11.38 6.09 26.41
C VAL A 142 -12.67 6.71 26.94
N THR A 143 -12.59 7.96 27.40
CA THR A 143 -13.77 8.73 27.76
C THR A 143 -14.06 9.77 26.67
N LEU A 144 -15.23 9.67 26.04
CA LEU A 144 -15.70 10.62 25.05
C LEU A 144 -16.34 11.81 25.78
N PRO A 145 -15.86 13.05 25.54
CA PRO A 145 -16.46 14.24 26.15
C PRO A 145 -17.92 14.46 25.69
N ALA A 146 -18.66 15.27 26.44
CA ALA A 146 -20.08 15.53 26.15
C ALA A 146 -20.30 16.25 24.80
N SER A 147 -19.26 16.80 24.20
CA SER A 147 -19.28 17.42 22.87
C SER A 147 -19.37 16.42 21.72
N VAL A 148 -18.94 15.16 21.92
CA VAL A 148 -18.94 14.16 20.86
C VAL A 148 -20.38 13.77 20.52
N GLU A 149 -20.75 13.97 19.26
CA GLU A 149 -22.07 13.69 18.72
C GLU A 149 -22.06 12.44 17.81
N PHE A 150 -20.89 12.12 17.20
CA PHE A 150 -20.75 11.02 16.26
C PHE A 150 -19.42 10.28 16.48
N VAL A 151 -19.50 8.96 16.42
CA VAL A 151 -18.35 8.04 16.46
C VAL A 151 -18.47 7.09 15.28
N GLY A 152 -17.48 7.12 14.40
CA GLY A 152 -17.42 6.33 13.19
C GLY A 152 -17.28 4.83 13.46
N TYR A 153 -17.58 4.05 12.45
CA TYR A 153 -17.47 2.59 12.50
C TYR A 153 -16.05 2.16 12.90
N ARG A 154 -15.97 1.26 13.91
CA ARG A 154 -14.68 0.77 14.45
C ARG A 154 -13.68 1.89 14.79
N ALA A 155 -14.16 3.03 15.26
CA ALA A 155 -13.29 4.14 15.64
C ALA A 155 -12.27 3.79 16.73
N PHE A 156 -12.54 2.77 17.54
CA PHE A 156 -11.70 2.24 18.60
C PHE A 156 -11.59 0.71 18.50
N PRO A 157 -10.52 0.10 19.02
CA PRO A 157 -10.40 -1.35 19.15
C PRO A 157 -11.57 -1.96 19.95
N ASP A 158 -11.98 -3.19 19.62
CA ASP A 158 -13.10 -3.88 20.29
C ASP A 158 -12.88 -4.08 21.80
N GLU A 159 -11.63 -4.22 22.25
CA GLU A 159 -11.26 -4.38 23.64
C GLU A 159 -11.18 -3.05 24.41
N CYS A 160 -11.35 -1.91 23.74
CA CYS A 160 -11.33 -0.59 24.36
C CYS A 160 -12.65 -0.32 25.10
N ASP A 161 -12.56 -0.01 26.41
CA ASP A 161 -13.75 0.40 27.21
C ASP A 161 -14.12 1.85 26.92
N VAL A 162 -15.08 2.05 26.02
CA VAL A 162 -15.52 3.37 25.58
C VAL A 162 -16.65 3.90 26.45
N THR A 163 -16.38 4.96 27.23
CA THR A 163 -17.38 5.64 28.06
C THR A 163 -17.79 6.98 27.44
N ALA A 164 -19.02 7.09 26.94
CA ALA A 164 -19.55 8.34 26.39
C ALA A 164 -20.27 9.19 27.43
N LEU A 165 -19.85 10.47 27.60
CA LEU A 165 -20.53 11.44 28.48
C LEU A 165 -21.77 12.04 27.81
N ASN A 166 -21.87 12.01 26.49
CA ASN A 166 -23.08 12.36 25.74
C ASN A 166 -23.97 11.13 25.61
N PRO A 167 -25.14 11.05 26.25
CA PRO A 167 -26.02 9.89 26.15
C PRO A 167 -26.73 9.77 24.77
N GLN A 168 -26.56 10.76 23.89
CA GLN A 168 -27.15 10.79 22.54
C GLN A 168 -26.07 10.67 21.44
N VAL A 169 -24.85 10.29 21.81
CA VAL A 169 -23.81 10.02 20.83
C VAL A 169 -24.27 8.93 19.85
N HIS A 170 -24.09 9.20 18.57
CA HIS A 170 -24.36 8.20 17.53
C HIS A 170 -23.09 7.40 17.26
N PHE A 171 -23.17 6.09 17.38
CA PHE A 171 -22.13 5.17 16.92
C PHE A 171 -22.55 4.66 15.54
N GLU A 172 -21.71 4.94 14.54
CA GLU A 172 -21.95 4.53 13.16
C GLU A 172 -21.93 2.99 13.06
N THR A 173 -22.98 2.44 12.45
CA THR A 173 -23.06 1.01 12.15
C THR A 173 -22.26 0.67 10.90
N ALA A 174 -21.94 -0.62 10.68
CA ALA A 174 -21.30 -1.08 9.45
C ALA A 174 -22.10 -0.71 8.19
N ALA A 175 -23.43 -0.78 8.27
CA ALA A 175 -24.33 -0.42 7.17
C ALA A 175 -24.26 1.08 6.83
N GLU A 176 -24.28 1.97 7.84
CA GLU A 176 -24.15 3.41 7.64
C GLU A 176 -22.76 3.80 7.10
N TYR A 177 -21.72 3.08 7.55
CA TYR A 177 -20.36 3.27 7.05
C TYR A 177 -20.27 2.89 5.57
N ALA A 178 -20.82 1.74 5.17
CA ALA A 178 -20.86 1.30 3.78
C ALA A 178 -21.67 2.23 2.88
N GLU A 179 -22.78 2.82 3.37
CA GLU A 179 -23.54 3.84 2.63
C GLU A 179 -22.73 5.14 2.42
N ARG A 180 -21.93 5.53 3.41
CA ARG A 180 -21.14 6.76 3.36
C ARG A 180 -19.93 6.68 2.42
N ILE A 181 -19.36 5.48 2.25
CA ILE A 181 -18.19 5.21 1.42
C ILE A 181 -18.55 4.13 0.37
N PRO A 182 -19.35 4.47 -0.65
CA PRO A 182 -19.80 3.49 -1.65
C PRO A 182 -18.68 2.91 -2.53
N GLU A 183 -17.50 3.52 -2.58
CA GLU A 183 -16.31 2.97 -3.26
C GLU A 183 -15.61 1.86 -2.45
N TYR A 184 -15.95 1.72 -1.15
CA TYR A 184 -15.59 0.60 -0.30
C TYR A 184 -16.64 -0.52 -0.33
N ASP A 185 -17.41 -0.65 -1.42
CA ASP A 185 -18.34 -1.77 -1.63
C ASP A 185 -17.60 -3.09 -1.88
N TRP A 186 -16.65 -3.38 -1.00
CA TRP A 186 -15.93 -4.66 -0.95
C TRP A 186 -16.81 -5.78 -0.39
N TYR A 187 -17.92 -5.43 0.26
CA TYR A 187 -18.82 -6.36 0.95
C TYR A 187 -20.28 -6.15 0.55
N GLY A 188 -20.58 -5.95 -0.72
CA GLY A 188 -21.90 -5.75 -1.29
C GLY A 188 -22.99 -6.76 -0.85
N ASP A 189 -23.30 -6.78 0.45
CA ASP A 189 -24.47 -7.48 0.98
C ASP A 189 -25.07 -6.71 2.18
N GLU A 190 -26.36 -6.38 2.08
CA GLU A 190 -27.16 -5.61 3.03
C GLU A 190 -27.35 -6.24 4.44
N ALA A 191 -26.50 -7.19 4.84
CA ALA A 191 -26.67 -7.94 6.09
C ALA A 191 -25.37 -8.25 6.83
N ALA A 192 -24.30 -7.44 6.68
CA ALA A 192 -23.09 -7.57 7.49
C ALA A 192 -23.30 -6.86 8.85
N ASP A 193 -24.09 -7.46 9.74
CA ASP A 193 -24.59 -6.80 10.93
C ASP A 193 -23.74 -7.02 12.19
N ALA A 194 -22.68 -7.83 12.15
CA ALA A 194 -21.85 -8.02 13.35
C ALA A 194 -20.49 -8.62 13.02
N LEU A 195 -19.44 -7.99 13.53
CA LEU A 195 -18.13 -8.60 13.66
C LEU A 195 -18.22 -9.65 14.78
N TYR A 196 -17.84 -10.88 14.47
CA TYR A 196 -17.80 -11.99 15.40
C TYR A 196 -16.38 -12.44 15.65
N SER A 197 -16.10 -12.91 16.86
CA SER A 197 -14.88 -13.60 17.18
C SER A 197 -15.20 -14.91 17.89
N ASP A 198 -14.52 -16.00 17.53
CA ASP A 198 -14.53 -17.25 18.30
C ASP A 198 -13.36 -17.33 19.29
N GLY A 199 -12.60 -16.24 19.41
CA GLY A 199 -11.41 -16.13 20.25
C GLY A 199 -10.11 -16.48 19.49
N LEU A 200 -10.18 -16.96 18.26
CA LEU A 200 -9.05 -17.31 17.39
C LEU A 200 -9.13 -16.62 16.04
N PHE A 201 -10.34 -16.52 15.50
CA PHE A 201 -10.64 -15.95 14.21
C PHE A 201 -11.68 -14.84 14.37
N ASP A 202 -11.42 -13.71 13.73
CA ASP A 202 -12.40 -12.65 13.59
C ASP A 202 -13.07 -12.79 12.21
N TYR A 203 -14.38 -12.69 12.18
CA TYR A 203 -15.16 -12.96 10.98
C TYR A 203 -16.45 -12.17 10.96
N GLU A 204 -16.98 -12.02 9.78
CA GLU A 204 -18.27 -11.42 9.51
C GLU A 204 -19.25 -12.45 8.96
N LEU A 205 -20.54 -12.32 9.29
CA LEU A 205 -21.60 -13.18 8.76
C LEU A 205 -22.43 -12.41 7.73
N SER A 206 -22.52 -12.98 6.53
CA SER A 206 -23.37 -12.46 5.46
C SER A 206 -24.46 -13.47 5.07
N SER A 207 -25.39 -13.04 4.24
CA SER A 207 -26.41 -13.95 3.65
C SER A 207 -25.80 -15.07 2.78
N ARG A 208 -24.54 -14.89 2.32
CA ARG A 208 -23.81 -15.86 1.49
C ARG A 208 -22.95 -16.81 2.28
N GLY A 209 -22.53 -16.43 3.49
CA GLY A 209 -21.64 -17.22 4.33
C GLY A 209 -20.81 -16.35 5.26
N ALA A 210 -19.86 -16.95 5.96
CA ALA A 210 -18.91 -16.26 6.79
C ALA A 210 -17.71 -15.77 5.95
N VAL A 211 -17.20 -14.57 6.28
CA VAL A 211 -16.00 -13.97 5.72
C VAL A 211 -14.95 -13.92 6.82
N LEU A 212 -13.80 -14.55 6.62
CA LEU A 212 -12.67 -14.46 7.54
C LEU A 212 -12.01 -13.08 7.40
N LEU A 213 -11.89 -12.34 8.49
CA LEU A 213 -11.32 -11.00 8.53
C LEU A 213 -9.92 -10.96 9.13
N ASP A 214 -9.63 -11.79 10.16
CA ASP A 214 -8.34 -11.84 10.83
C ASP A 214 -8.08 -13.17 11.51
N CYS A 215 -6.83 -13.64 11.47
CA CYS A 215 -6.35 -14.83 12.17
C CYS A 215 -5.17 -14.55 13.13
N SER A 216 -4.85 -13.29 13.38
CA SER A 216 -3.69 -12.89 14.19
C SER A 216 -3.70 -13.49 15.59
N ARG A 217 -4.86 -13.63 16.22
CA ARG A 217 -5.02 -14.27 17.53
C ARG A 217 -4.67 -15.76 17.51
N PHE A 218 -4.98 -16.45 16.43
CA PHE A 218 -4.55 -17.84 16.24
C PHE A 218 -3.02 -17.94 16.17
N LEU A 219 -2.39 -17.03 15.42
CA LEU A 219 -0.95 -17.01 15.21
C LEU A 219 -0.16 -16.56 16.46
N ASN A 220 -0.79 -15.80 17.35
CA ASN A 220 -0.18 -15.32 18.61
C ASN A 220 -0.31 -16.30 19.79
N GLN A 221 -0.77 -17.55 19.57
CA GLN A 221 -0.83 -18.54 20.63
C GLN A 221 0.57 -19.06 21.02
N PRO A 222 0.76 -19.51 22.30
CA PRO A 222 2.03 -20.06 22.77
C PRO A 222 2.48 -21.31 22.02
N GLU A 223 1.56 -22.06 21.44
CA GLU A 223 1.80 -23.27 20.64
C GLU A 223 0.98 -23.14 19.35
N VAL A 224 1.55 -22.50 18.33
CA VAL A 224 0.94 -22.43 16.99
C VAL A 224 1.17 -23.78 16.30
N PRO A 225 0.15 -24.44 15.75
CA PRO A 225 0.34 -25.66 14.97
C PRO A 225 1.13 -25.38 13.68
N ASP A 226 1.82 -26.40 13.20
CA ASP A 226 2.62 -26.31 11.96
C ASP A 226 1.79 -25.91 10.72
N VAL A 227 0.47 -26.14 10.76
CA VAL A 227 -0.46 -25.86 9.66
C VAL A 227 -1.68 -25.10 10.21
N LEU A 228 -1.96 -23.96 9.65
CA LEU A 228 -3.19 -23.21 9.86
C LEU A 228 -4.29 -23.81 8.97
N GLU A 229 -5.17 -24.60 9.54
CA GLU A 229 -6.40 -25.07 8.89
C GLU A 229 -7.52 -24.05 9.16
N ILE A 230 -7.91 -23.27 8.14
CA ILE A 230 -9.05 -22.36 8.27
C ILE A 230 -10.31 -23.23 8.48
N PRO A 231 -11.13 -22.97 9.51
CA PRO A 231 -12.37 -23.71 9.74
C PRO A 231 -13.31 -23.66 8.54
N SER A 232 -14.02 -24.75 8.25
CA SER A 232 -15.03 -24.76 7.20
C SER A 232 -16.30 -23.96 7.54
N GLU A 233 -16.48 -23.67 8.85
CA GLU A 233 -17.60 -22.88 9.39
C GLU A 233 -17.08 -21.97 10.51
N LEU A 234 -17.56 -20.74 10.55
CA LEU A 234 -17.37 -19.77 11.62
C LEU A 234 -18.76 -19.35 12.13
N GLY A 235 -18.97 -19.37 13.45
CA GLY A 235 -20.30 -19.12 14.03
C GLY A 235 -21.40 -20.07 13.55
N GLY A 236 -21.05 -21.27 13.07
CA GLY A 236 -21.99 -22.22 12.49
C GLY A 236 -22.41 -21.90 11.05
N THR A 237 -21.69 -20.99 10.40
CA THR A 237 -21.94 -20.54 9.00
C THR A 237 -20.73 -20.91 8.15
N PRO A 238 -20.93 -21.49 6.94
CA PRO A 238 -19.82 -21.86 6.06
C PRO A 238 -18.95 -20.67 5.68
N VAL A 239 -17.63 -20.83 5.72
CA VAL A 239 -16.67 -19.82 5.29
C VAL A 239 -16.64 -19.78 3.76
N VAL A 240 -16.96 -18.62 3.18
CA VAL A 240 -17.04 -18.43 1.72
C VAL A 240 -16.03 -17.45 1.17
N ALA A 241 -15.42 -16.61 2.02
CA ALA A 241 -14.43 -15.64 1.58
C ALA A 241 -13.33 -15.40 2.64
N ILE A 242 -12.17 -14.98 2.15
CA ILE A 242 -11.03 -14.49 2.93
C ILE A 242 -10.84 -13.02 2.57
N ALA A 243 -10.90 -12.15 3.55
CA ALA A 243 -10.78 -10.71 3.37
C ALA A 243 -9.33 -10.28 3.11
N ALA A 244 -9.16 -9.03 2.70
CA ALA A 244 -7.86 -8.40 2.58
C ALA A 244 -7.12 -8.42 3.94
N ASN A 245 -5.81 -8.70 3.90
CA ASN A 245 -4.94 -8.82 5.10
C ASN A 245 -5.35 -9.89 6.14
N ALA A 246 -6.38 -10.69 5.89
CA ALA A 246 -6.89 -11.65 6.88
C ALA A 246 -5.86 -12.70 7.34
N LEU A 247 -4.86 -12.97 6.54
CA LEU A 247 -3.80 -13.94 6.79
C LEU A 247 -2.41 -13.28 6.84
N ASN A 248 -2.36 -11.97 7.07
CA ASN A 248 -1.10 -11.23 7.21
C ASN A 248 -0.37 -11.67 8.49
N THR A 249 0.88 -12.12 8.35
CA THR A 249 1.71 -12.60 9.46
C THR A 249 2.82 -11.61 9.84
N SER A 250 2.67 -10.33 9.51
CA SER A 250 3.70 -9.31 9.70
C SER A 250 4.21 -9.23 11.15
N GLU A 251 5.53 -9.05 11.29
CA GLU A 251 6.35 -8.72 12.46
C GLU A 251 6.23 -9.57 13.74
N SER A 252 5.03 -9.90 14.24
CA SER A 252 4.90 -10.71 15.47
C SER A 252 5.15 -12.21 15.26
N CYS A 253 5.17 -12.68 14.02
CA CYS A 253 5.31 -14.09 13.65
C CYS A 253 6.65 -14.46 13.03
N ALA A 254 7.66 -13.58 13.06
CA ALA A 254 9.00 -13.86 12.51
C ALA A 254 9.66 -15.12 13.10
N ASP A 255 9.21 -15.57 14.29
CA ASP A 255 9.63 -16.81 14.94
C ASP A 255 8.59 -17.94 14.84
N SER A 256 7.43 -17.73 14.20
CA SER A 256 6.38 -18.75 14.10
C SER A 256 6.72 -19.74 12.98
N LEU A 257 6.81 -21.00 13.31
CA LEU A 257 7.06 -22.11 12.38
C LEU A 257 5.75 -22.54 11.70
N LEU A 258 5.03 -21.61 11.06
CA LEU A 258 3.84 -21.95 10.28
C LEU A 258 4.30 -22.54 8.94
N PHE A 259 4.17 -23.85 8.74
CA PHE A 259 4.58 -24.51 7.49
C PHE A 259 3.50 -24.47 6.41
N GLY A 260 2.23 -24.33 6.77
CA GLY A 260 1.18 -24.37 5.77
C GLY A 260 -0.09 -23.63 6.15
N ILE A 261 -0.85 -23.22 5.14
CA ILE A 261 -2.20 -22.68 5.26
C ILE A 261 -3.13 -23.52 4.37
N VAL A 262 -4.24 -23.99 4.92
CA VAL A 262 -5.23 -24.77 4.19
C VAL A 262 -6.58 -24.06 4.24
N LEU A 263 -7.08 -23.65 3.07
CA LEU A 263 -8.41 -23.08 2.94
C LEU A 263 -9.43 -24.20 2.73
N PRO A 264 -10.58 -24.18 3.43
CA PRO A 264 -11.57 -25.24 3.34
C PRO A 264 -12.36 -25.19 2.02
N GLU A 265 -12.92 -26.35 1.64
CA GLU A 265 -13.94 -26.37 0.60
C GLU A 265 -15.14 -25.53 1.05
N GLY A 266 -15.64 -24.70 0.14
CA GLY A 266 -16.66 -23.68 0.43
C GLY A 266 -16.15 -22.25 0.19
N VAL A 267 -14.85 -22.00 0.40
CA VAL A 267 -14.25 -20.71 0.06
C VAL A 267 -14.29 -20.49 -1.45
N GLN A 268 -14.93 -19.40 -1.85
CA GLN A 268 -15.15 -19.00 -3.24
C GLN A 268 -14.32 -17.78 -3.62
N ARG A 269 -13.93 -16.94 -2.63
CA ARG A 269 -13.29 -15.65 -2.87
C ARG A 269 -12.12 -15.42 -1.91
N VAL A 270 -11.03 -14.92 -2.46
CA VAL A 270 -9.85 -14.41 -1.74
C VAL A 270 -9.55 -13.02 -2.26
N GLU A 271 -9.55 -12.04 -1.36
CA GLU A 271 -9.35 -10.64 -1.69
C GLU A 271 -7.87 -10.28 -1.91
N ALA A 272 -7.62 -9.09 -2.48
CA ALA A 272 -6.26 -8.57 -2.60
C ALA A 272 -5.58 -8.50 -1.22
N ASP A 273 -4.25 -8.62 -1.20
CA ASP A 273 -3.43 -8.59 0.03
C ASP A 273 -3.80 -9.63 1.10
N ALA A 274 -4.69 -10.61 0.81
CA ALA A 274 -5.14 -11.58 1.81
C ALA A 274 -3.98 -12.35 2.49
N PHE A 275 -2.90 -12.60 1.76
CA PHE A 275 -1.69 -13.27 2.24
C PHE A 275 -0.49 -12.32 2.34
N GLN A 276 -0.69 -11.02 2.28
CA GLN A 276 0.42 -10.05 2.31
C GLN A 276 1.35 -10.31 3.49
N CYS A 277 2.67 -10.27 3.23
CA CYS A 277 3.69 -10.52 4.25
C CYS A 277 3.58 -11.87 5.00
N CYS A 278 2.94 -12.87 4.40
CA CYS A 278 2.84 -14.22 4.99
C CYS A 278 4.17 -14.98 4.81
N HIS A 279 5.25 -14.46 5.44
CA HIS A 279 6.62 -14.98 5.27
C HIS A 279 6.84 -16.37 5.88
N ALA A 280 6.05 -16.74 6.87
CA ALA A 280 6.22 -17.99 7.61
C ALA A 280 5.65 -19.20 6.87
N ALA A 281 4.65 -19.02 5.99
CA ALA A 281 4.04 -20.11 5.26
C ALA A 281 4.93 -20.60 4.12
N THR A 282 5.15 -21.91 4.06
CA THR A 282 5.87 -22.57 2.97
C THR A 282 4.94 -23.27 1.97
N GLN A 283 3.66 -23.41 2.32
CA GLN A 283 2.64 -24.07 1.51
C GLN A 283 1.27 -23.39 1.72
N ILE A 284 0.54 -23.12 0.64
CA ILE A 284 -0.85 -22.66 0.68
C ILE A 284 -1.68 -23.57 -0.21
N SER A 285 -2.71 -24.20 0.38
CA SER A 285 -3.61 -25.13 -0.31
C SER A 285 -4.99 -24.50 -0.51
N PHE A 286 -5.43 -24.40 -1.75
CA PHE A 286 -6.70 -23.80 -2.15
C PHE A 286 -7.77 -24.84 -2.47
N PRO A 287 -9.05 -24.52 -2.19
CA PRO A 287 -10.17 -25.42 -2.49
C PRO A 287 -10.56 -25.44 -3.97
N SER A 288 -11.26 -26.49 -4.34
CA SER A 288 -11.85 -26.62 -5.69
C SER A 288 -12.96 -25.59 -5.97
N THR A 289 -13.56 -25.05 -4.91
CA THR A 289 -14.67 -24.08 -4.95
C THR A 289 -14.24 -22.64 -5.23
N LEU A 290 -12.92 -22.35 -5.20
CA LEU A 290 -12.40 -21.01 -5.43
C LEU A 290 -12.73 -20.52 -6.84
N THR A 291 -13.42 -19.38 -6.93
CA THR A 291 -13.85 -18.74 -8.19
C THR A 291 -13.25 -17.35 -8.39
N MET A 292 -12.79 -16.71 -7.31
CA MET A 292 -12.13 -15.41 -7.34
C MET A 292 -10.90 -15.43 -6.45
N LEU A 293 -9.76 -15.11 -7.05
CA LEU A 293 -8.49 -14.86 -6.38
C LEU A 293 -7.98 -13.54 -6.91
N ALA A 294 -7.96 -12.53 -6.06
CA ALA A 294 -7.58 -11.19 -6.46
C ALA A 294 -6.08 -11.11 -6.82
N GLU A 295 -5.75 -10.29 -7.78
CA GLU A 295 -4.36 -9.93 -8.08
C GLU A 295 -3.76 -9.22 -6.87
N GLY A 296 -2.45 -9.33 -6.63
CA GLY A 296 -1.78 -8.77 -5.46
C GLY A 296 -1.92 -9.56 -4.16
N SER A 297 -2.74 -10.63 -4.12
CA SER A 297 -2.93 -11.44 -2.90
C SER A 297 -1.65 -12.02 -2.29
N PHE A 298 -0.56 -12.11 -3.07
CA PHE A 298 0.69 -12.80 -2.72
C PHE A 298 1.89 -11.85 -2.59
N PHE A 299 1.68 -10.59 -2.36
CA PHE A 299 2.79 -9.65 -2.17
C PHE A 299 3.68 -10.10 -0.99
N HIS A 300 4.99 -10.27 -1.25
CA HIS A 300 5.98 -10.79 -0.29
C HIS A 300 5.64 -12.19 0.30
N VAL A 301 5.04 -13.07 -0.48
CA VAL A 301 4.76 -14.47 -0.09
C VAL A 301 5.81 -15.39 -0.70
N TYR A 302 6.27 -16.41 0.08
CA TYR A 302 7.29 -17.39 -0.34
C TYR A 302 6.78 -18.84 -0.24
N ALA A 303 5.51 -19.06 -0.53
CA ALA A 303 4.86 -20.36 -0.37
C ALA A 303 4.68 -21.11 -1.70
N GLU A 304 4.76 -22.44 -1.63
CA GLU A 304 4.25 -23.30 -2.70
C GLU A 304 2.73 -23.27 -2.70
N ILE A 305 2.13 -23.36 -3.90
CA ILE A 305 0.68 -23.30 -4.08
C ILE A 305 0.20 -24.62 -4.65
N ASP A 306 -0.88 -25.19 -4.10
CA ASP A 306 -1.55 -26.34 -4.68
C ASP A 306 -3.08 -26.26 -4.62
N PHE A 307 -3.72 -27.10 -5.40
CA PHE A 307 -5.15 -27.36 -5.44
C PHE A 307 -5.37 -28.86 -5.30
N PRO A 308 -5.42 -29.41 -4.07
CA PRO A 308 -5.48 -30.86 -3.84
C PRO A 308 -6.63 -31.55 -4.55
N ASN A 309 -7.78 -30.88 -4.68
CA ASN A 309 -8.97 -31.38 -5.37
C ASN A 309 -9.11 -30.84 -6.82
N GLY A 310 -8.06 -30.16 -7.31
CA GLY A 310 -8.11 -29.41 -8.56
C GLY A 310 -8.98 -28.15 -8.46
N ASN A 311 -8.89 -27.29 -9.46
CA ASN A 311 -9.75 -26.12 -9.58
C ASN A 311 -10.08 -25.86 -11.06
N PRO A 312 -11.34 -25.54 -11.41
CA PRO A 312 -11.72 -25.33 -12.82
C PRO A 312 -11.10 -24.09 -13.45
N ARG A 313 -10.84 -23.04 -12.68
CA ARG A 313 -10.33 -21.74 -13.14
C ARG A 313 -8.81 -21.60 -12.95
N TYR A 314 -8.31 -22.00 -11.79
CA TYR A 314 -6.89 -21.82 -11.43
C TYR A 314 -6.08 -23.09 -11.63
N SER A 315 -4.80 -22.93 -11.98
CA SER A 315 -3.83 -24.01 -12.01
C SER A 315 -2.48 -23.52 -11.50
N CYS A 316 -1.76 -24.41 -10.81
CA CYS A 316 -0.36 -24.18 -10.49
C CYS A 316 0.51 -25.25 -11.21
N GLU A 317 1.29 -24.82 -12.20
CA GLU A 317 2.14 -25.69 -13.01
C GLU A 317 3.58 -25.19 -12.96
N ASN A 318 4.51 -26.06 -12.58
CA ASN A 318 5.93 -25.71 -12.38
C ASN A 318 6.13 -24.49 -11.46
N GLY A 319 5.29 -24.34 -10.46
CA GLY A 319 5.32 -23.23 -9.52
C GLY A 319 4.66 -21.93 -10.00
N PHE A 320 4.05 -21.90 -11.18
CA PHE A 320 3.34 -20.74 -11.68
C PHE A 320 1.82 -20.89 -11.47
N LEU A 321 1.25 -20.00 -10.69
CA LEU A 321 -0.20 -19.91 -10.47
C LEU A 321 -0.84 -19.06 -11.57
N ILE A 322 -1.77 -19.66 -12.31
CA ILE A 322 -2.37 -19.05 -13.49
C ILE A 322 -3.90 -19.05 -13.36
N ASP A 323 -4.51 -17.92 -13.61
CA ASP A 323 -5.92 -17.82 -13.96
C ASP A 323 -6.09 -18.20 -15.44
N ARG A 324 -6.73 -19.32 -15.70
CA ARG A 324 -6.91 -19.88 -17.06
C ARG A 324 -7.96 -19.11 -17.87
N ASP A 325 -8.91 -18.45 -17.21
CA ASP A 325 -9.97 -17.70 -17.88
C ASP A 325 -9.44 -16.39 -18.47
N THR A 326 -8.59 -15.69 -17.73
CA THR A 326 -7.97 -14.43 -18.15
C THR A 326 -6.59 -14.61 -18.77
N GLN A 327 -6.00 -15.81 -18.65
CA GLN A 327 -4.60 -16.09 -19.01
C GLN A 327 -3.61 -15.18 -18.30
N THR A 328 -3.87 -14.93 -16.99
CA THR A 328 -3.04 -14.10 -16.11
C THR A 328 -2.16 -14.99 -15.25
N LEU A 329 -0.87 -14.68 -15.19
CA LEU A 329 0.02 -15.18 -14.16
C LEU A 329 -0.22 -14.38 -12.89
N LEU A 330 -0.67 -15.04 -11.83
CA LEU A 330 -0.99 -14.39 -10.55
C LEU A 330 0.16 -14.43 -9.55
N TYR A 331 0.98 -15.49 -9.61
CA TYR A 331 2.07 -15.68 -8.66
C TYR A 331 3.10 -16.70 -9.16
N ALA A 332 4.37 -16.49 -8.79
CA ALA A 332 5.47 -17.40 -9.05
C ALA A 332 6.03 -17.95 -7.74
N ALA A 333 5.66 -19.20 -7.42
CA ALA A 333 6.08 -19.90 -6.22
C ALA A 333 7.58 -20.27 -6.24
N PRO A 334 8.21 -20.65 -5.10
CA PRO A 334 9.62 -21.03 -5.04
C PRO A 334 10.05 -22.10 -6.05
N SER A 335 9.20 -23.10 -6.34
CA SER A 335 9.50 -24.13 -7.34
C SER A 335 9.56 -23.64 -8.78
N SER A 336 9.10 -22.41 -9.06
CA SER A 336 9.20 -21.77 -10.37
C SER A 336 10.60 -21.21 -10.67
N GLN A 337 11.50 -21.16 -9.68
CA GLN A 337 12.84 -20.60 -9.84
C GLN A 337 13.59 -21.23 -11.01
N GLY A 338 14.09 -20.38 -11.91
CA GLY A 338 14.81 -20.81 -13.09
C GLY A 338 13.97 -21.50 -14.16
N GLN A 339 12.66 -21.67 -13.97
CA GLN A 339 11.75 -22.19 -15.00
C GLN A 339 11.37 -21.07 -15.98
N PRO A 340 11.10 -21.38 -17.24
CA PRO A 340 10.60 -20.39 -18.19
C PRO A 340 9.18 -19.95 -17.80
N ILE A 341 8.91 -18.66 -17.90
CA ILE A 341 7.57 -18.10 -17.67
C ILE A 341 6.61 -18.71 -18.70
N PRO A 342 5.46 -19.23 -18.27
CA PRO A 342 4.49 -19.86 -19.15
C PRO A 342 3.87 -18.87 -20.15
N ALA A 343 3.26 -19.38 -21.21
CA ALA A 343 2.57 -18.57 -22.21
C ALA A 343 1.29 -18.00 -21.61
N VAL A 344 1.36 -16.77 -21.10
CA VAL A 344 0.25 -16.00 -20.54
C VAL A 344 0.07 -14.71 -21.32
N ARG A 345 -1.09 -14.05 -21.15
CA ARG A 345 -1.40 -12.76 -21.79
C ARG A 345 -1.13 -11.58 -20.82
N ARG A 346 -1.18 -11.82 -19.52
CA ARG A 346 -0.96 -10.81 -18.51
C ARG A 346 -0.04 -11.32 -17.40
N LEU A 347 0.84 -10.48 -16.92
CA LEU A 347 1.43 -10.60 -15.58
C LEU A 347 0.55 -9.80 -14.63
N GLY A 348 0.00 -10.45 -13.61
CA GLY A 348 -0.78 -9.82 -12.56
C GLY A 348 0.09 -9.02 -11.59
N ASP A 349 -0.53 -8.40 -10.63
CA ASP A 349 0.13 -7.57 -9.64
C ASP A 349 1.12 -8.40 -8.81
N SER A 350 2.36 -7.94 -8.71
CA SER A 350 3.46 -8.61 -8.00
C SER A 350 3.73 -10.06 -8.43
N ALA A 351 3.30 -10.45 -9.63
CA ALA A 351 3.29 -11.86 -10.07
C ALA A 351 4.67 -12.52 -10.10
N LEU A 352 5.74 -11.79 -10.31
CA LEU A 352 7.12 -12.26 -10.36
C LEU A 352 8.01 -11.65 -9.25
N ASP A 353 7.42 -11.07 -8.21
CA ASP A 353 8.12 -10.42 -7.11
C ASP A 353 9.32 -11.24 -6.57
N ASN A 354 9.15 -12.54 -6.43
CA ASN A 354 10.18 -13.44 -5.89
C ASN A 354 10.81 -14.39 -6.93
N TRP A 355 10.49 -14.23 -8.20
CA TRP A 355 10.97 -15.15 -9.23
C TRP A 355 12.33 -14.72 -9.79
N LYS A 356 13.22 -15.70 -10.03
CA LYS A 356 14.55 -15.49 -10.65
C LYS A 356 14.68 -16.32 -11.93
N PRO A 357 15.20 -15.73 -13.02
CA PRO A 357 15.51 -16.50 -14.23
C PRO A 357 16.68 -17.47 -14.00
N ALA A 358 16.81 -18.49 -14.87
CA ALA A 358 17.95 -19.43 -14.86
C ALA A 358 19.30 -18.79 -15.22
N GLY A 359 19.32 -17.51 -15.63
CA GLY A 359 20.51 -16.76 -16.04
C GLY A 359 20.27 -15.26 -15.89
N ASN A 360 21.01 -14.44 -16.61
CA ASN A 360 21.01 -12.98 -16.49
C ASN A 360 20.02 -12.27 -17.43
N GLU A 361 19.06 -12.98 -18.00
CA GLU A 361 18.09 -12.44 -18.96
C GLU A 361 16.68 -12.91 -18.60
N ILE A 362 15.75 -11.96 -18.43
CA ILE A 362 14.33 -12.27 -18.32
C ILE A 362 13.76 -12.43 -19.73
N ARG A 363 13.20 -13.61 -20.02
CA ARG A 363 12.47 -13.88 -21.25
C ARG A 363 10.99 -13.96 -20.96
N LEU A 364 10.30 -12.89 -21.32
CA LEU A 364 8.85 -12.81 -21.26
C LEU A 364 8.23 -13.57 -22.45
N PRO A 365 7.05 -14.19 -22.29
CA PRO A 365 6.40 -14.91 -23.36
C PRO A 365 5.90 -13.97 -24.48
N ASP A 366 6.03 -14.38 -25.74
CA ASP A 366 5.57 -13.61 -26.90
C ASP A 366 4.04 -13.35 -26.91
N THR A 367 3.30 -14.09 -26.09
CA THR A 367 1.85 -13.95 -25.91
C THR A 367 1.46 -12.80 -24.97
N LEU A 368 2.44 -12.17 -24.30
CA LEU A 368 2.17 -11.14 -23.29
C LEU A 368 1.61 -9.87 -23.92
N GLU A 369 0.54 -9.35 -23.34
CA GLU A 369 -0.17 -8.15 -23.79
C GLU A 369 -0.12 -7.02 -22.74
N SER A 370 -0.06 -7.37 -21.43
CA SER A 370 -0.03 -6.39 -20.34
C SER A 370 0.79 -6.85 -19.12
N ILE A 371 1.31 -5.87 -18.37
CA ILE A 371 2.11 -6.07 -17.15
C ILE A 371 1.50 -5.22 -16.04
N GLY A 372 1.07 -5.88 -14.96
CA GLY A 372 0.46 -5.26 -13.78
C GLY A 372 1.46 -4.54 -12.88
N PRO A 373 0.97 -3.85 -11.83
CA PRO A 373 1.80 -3.16 -10.86
C PRO A 373 2.77 -4.12 -10.16
N TYR A 374 4.01 -3.68 -9.95
CA TYR A 374 5.06 -4.45 -9.27
C TYR A 374 5.30 -5.87 -9.81
N ALA A 375 4.77 -6.18 -11.01
CA ALA A 375 4.87 -7.53 -11.58
C ALA A 375 6.32 -7.99 -11.81
N LEU A 376 7.24 -7.05 -11.99
CA LEU A 376 8.68 -7.25 -12.14
C LEU A 376 9.42 -6.42 -11.07
N ASP A 377 9.06 -6.55 -9.79
CA ASP A 377 9.75 -5.85 -8.70
C ASP A 377 11.08 -6.55 -8.36
N GLY A 378 12.17 -5.80 -8.42
CA GLY A 378 13.52 -6.29 -8.14
C GLY A 378 14.06 -5.99 -6.73
N GLN A 379 13.35 -5.26 -5.88
CA GLN A 379 13.89 -4.73 -4.62
C GLN A 379 14.23 -5.80 -3.58
N TYR A 380 13.45 -6.87 -3.49
CA TYR A 380 13.53 -7.81 -2.37
C TYR A 380 14.41 -9.03 -2.58
N THR A 381 15.02 -9.16 -3.73
CA THR A 381 15.76 -10.37 -4.08
C THR A 381 17.27 -10.24 -3.92
N GLY A 382 17.77 -9.55 -2.94
CA GLY A 382 19.17 -9.32 -2.49
C GLY A 382 20.38 -10.06 -3.10
N ASP A 383 20.16 -10.93 -4.08
CA ASP A 383 21.15 -11.76 -4.78
C ASP A 383 20.95 -11.77 -6.30
N PHE A 384 20.45 -10.68 -6.92
CA PHE A 384 20.44 -10.61 -8.37
C PHE A 384 21.87 -10.54 -8.92
N SER A 385 22.23 -11.57 -9.65
CA SER A 385 23.21 -11.38 -10.72
C SER A 385 22.66 -10.34 -11.69
N PRO A 386 23.46 -9.38 -12.15
CA PRO A 386 22.99 -8.25 -12.94
C PRO A 386 22.12 -8.73 -14.11
N LEU A 387 20.86 -8.30 -14.11
CA LEU A 387 19.98 -8.43 -15.27
C LEU A 387 20.51 -7.50 -16.35
N ALA A 388 21.29 -8.03 -17.30
CA ALA A 388 21.90 -7.20 -18.33
C ALA A 388 20.87 -6.52 -19.23
N ALA A 389 19.72 -7.17 -19.48
CA ALA A 389 18.68 -6.63 -20.36
C ALA A 389 17.28 -7.20 -20.06
N LEU A 390 16.28 -6.33 -20.17
CA LEU A 390 14.87 -6.67 -20.24
C LEU A 390 14.31 -6.22 -21.59
N ILE A 391 13.81 -7.17 -22.38
CA ILE A 391 13.18 -6.90 -23.67
C ILE A 391 11.71 -7.26 -23.55
N LEU A 392 10.84 -6.26 -23.65
CA LEU A 392 9.40 -6.48 -23.66
C LEU A 392 8.97 -7.00 -25.04
N PRO A 393 8.13 -8.05 -25.09
CA PRO A 393 7.64 -8.61 -26.35
C PRO A 393 6.81 -7.59 -27.16
N ASP A 394 6.81 -7.74 -28.47
CA ASP A 394 6.05 -6.85 -29.39
C ASP A 394 4.52 -6.90 -29.19
N GLY A 395 4.02 -7.90 -28.43
CA GLY A 395 2.61 -8.03 -28.06
C GLY A 395 2.17 -7.09 -26.94
N VAL A 396 3.09 -6.60 -26.11
CA VAL A 396 2.78 -5.75 -24.96
C VAL A 396 2.27 -4.40 -25.43
N ARG A 397 1.11 -4.01 -24.90
CA ARG A 397 0.41 -2.76 -25.26
C ARG A 397 0.12 -1.89 -24.03
N GLU A 398 0.15 -2.51 -22.86
CA GLU A 398 -0.24 -1.88 -21.61
C GLU A 398 0.77 -2.24 -20.51
N LEU A 399 1.23 -1.21 -19.83
CA LEU A 399 2.02 -1.28 -18.60
C LEU A 399 1.23 -0.58 -17.51
N SER A 400 1.31 -1.06 -16.30
CA SER A 400 0.75 -0.39 -15.14
C SER A 400 1.79 0.47 -14.43
N ASP A 401 1.35 1.34 -13.54
CA ASP A 401 2.23 2.07 -12.64
C ASP A 401 3.13 1.08 -11.87
N CYS A 402 4.38 1.44 -11.64
CA CYS A 402 5.37 0.60 -10.95
C CYS A 402 5.61 -0.79 -11.55
N SER A 403 5.22 -1.07 -12.80
CA SER A 403 5.25 -2.45 -13.36
C SER A 403 6.65 -3.07 -13.46
N ILE A 404 7.72 -2.26 -13.56
CA ILE A 404 9.13 -2.66 -13.62
C ILE A 404 9.92 -1.89 -12.55
N TYR A 405 9.47 -1.96 -11.32
CA TYR A 405 10.03 -1.15 -10.24
C TYR A 405 11.26 -1.84 -9.61
N GLY A 406 12.27 -1.05 -9.18
CA GLY A 406 13.36 -1.55 -8.34
C GLY A 406 14.34 -2.52 -9.01
N CYS A 407 14.35 -2.64 -10.31
CA CYS A 407 15.28 -3.50 -11.05
C CYS A 407 16.66 -2.81 -11.19
N TRP A 408 17.44 -2.77 -10.13
CA TRP A 408 18.63 -1.91 -9.92
C TRP A 408 19.78 -2.16 -10.91
N GLU A 409 19.82 -3.31 -11.56
CA GLU A 409 20.95 -3.72 -12.41
C GLU A 409 20.58 -3.88 -13.89
N ILE A 410 19.37 -3.49 -14.32
CA ILE A 410 18.98 -3.47 -15.72
C ILE A 410 19.72 -2.33 -16.44
N GLN A 411 20.68 -2.69 -17.30
CA GLN A 411 21.40 -1.71 -18.11
C GLN A 411 20.69 -1.36 -19.41
N LEU A 412 19.88 -2.28 -19.94
CA LEU A 412 19.14 -2.11 -21.20
C LEU A 412 17.67 -2.50 -21.00
N LEU A 413 16.77 -1.55 -21.22
CA LEU A 413 15.34 -1.79 -21.33
C LEU A 413 14.90 -1.47 -22.76
N ARG A 414 14.18 -2.40 -23.39
CA ARG A 414 13.58 -2.20 -24.71
C ARG A 414 12.07 -2.33 -24.63
N PHE A 415 11.40 -1.25 -24.94
CA PHE A 415 9.95 -1.20 -25.11
C PHE A 415 9.51 -1.66 -26.50
N PRO A 416 8.31 -2.26 -26.64
CA PRO A 416 7.75 -2.62 -27.93
C PRO A 416 7.19 -1.37 -28.64
N ALA A 417 7.19 -1.39 -29.97
CA ALA A 417 6.65 -0.29 -30.78
C ALA A 417 5.13 -0.10 -30.66
N THR A 418 4.44 -1.06 -30.03
CA THR A 418 2.99 -1.02 -29.76
C THR A 418 2.61 -0.15 -28.58
N LEU A 419 3.58 0.24 -27.73
CA LEU A 419 3.32 1.00 -26.51
C LEU A 419 2.98 2.46 -26.85
N THR A 420 1.92 2.98 -26.24
CA THR A 420 1.47 4.36 -26.42
C THR A 420 1.67 5.23 -25.20
N GLU A 421 1.88 4.62 -24.02
CA GLU A 421 2.09 5.30 -22.76
C GLU A 421 3.13 4.55 -21.92
N ILE A 422 3.99 5.28 -21.22
CA ILE A 422 4.84 4.78 -20.13
C ILE A 422 4.27 5.36 -18.84
N PRO A 423 3.67 4.53 -17.96
CA PRO A 423 2.95 5.00 -16.79
C PRO A 423 3.84 5.62 -15.71
N ALA A 424 3.23 6.12 -14.65
CA ALA A 424 3.93 6.68 -13.50
C ALA A 424 4.76 5.61 -12.78
N TYR A 425 5.95 5.98 -12.33
CA TYR A 425 6.89 5.08 -11.63
C TYR A 425 7.22 3.78 -12.35
N CYS A 426 6.81 3.61 -13.62
CA CYS A 426 6.86 2.36 -14.37
C CYS A 426 8.22 1.66 -14.30
N VAL A 427 9.30 2.42 -14.38
CA VAL A 427 10.68 1.95 -14.40
C VAL A 427 11.50 2.68 -13.31
N ALA A 428 10.85 3.13 -12.26
CA ALA A 428 11.52 3.83 -11.19
C ALA A 428 12.47 2.90 -10.42
N ASN A 429 13.54 3.47 -9.87
CA ASN A 429 14.60 2.73 -9.19
C ASN A 429 15.25 1.62 -10.02
N CYS A 430 15.36 1.80 -11.33
CA CYS A 430 16.09 0.91 -12.23
C CYS A 430 17.41 1.56 -12.65
N GLY A 431 18.52 0.83 -12.57
CA GLY A 431 19.88 1.29 -12.91
C GLY A 431 20.12 1.37 -14.42
N LEU A 432 19.24 2.05 -15.16
CA LEU A 432 19.33 2.16 -16.62
C LEU A 432 20.49 3.02 -17.07
N GLY A 433 21.37 2.47 -17.91
CA GLY A 433 22.40 3.23 -18.61
C GLY A 433 21.89 3.93 -19.87
N ALA A 434 20.87 3.36 -20.52
CA ALA A 434 20.23 3.92 -21.70
C ALA A 434 18.81 3.41 -21.87
N VAL A 435 17.93 4.21 -22.45
CA VAL A 435 16.58 3.83 -22.81
C VAL A 435 16.20 4.44 -24.18
N GLU A 436 15.52 3.64 -24.99
CA GLU A 436 14.94 4.08 -26.26
C GLU A 436 13.41 4.17 -26.11
N ILE A 437 12.86 5.37 -26.25
CA ILE A 437 11.42 5.62 -26.20
C ILE A 437 10.83 5.37 -27.60
N PRO A 438 9.85 4.45 -27.74
CA PRO A 438 9.26 4.14 -29.06
C PRO A 438 8.50 5.32 -29.68
N GLU A 439 8.51 5.37 -31.02
CA GLU A 439 7.81 6.40 -31.82
C GLU A 439 6.27 6.42 -31.61
N GLY A 440 5.68 5.39 -30.97
CA GLY A 440 4.25 5.34 -30.66
C GLY A 440 3.87 6.01 -29.34
N VAL A 441 4.85 6.26 -28.46
CA VAL A 441 4.60 6.81 -27.13
C VAL A 441 4.20 8.27 -27.21
N THR A 442 3.04 8.61 -26.64
CA THR A 442 2.51 9.97 -26.59
C THR A 442 2.61 10.57 -25.18
N ARG A 443 2.67 9.72 -24.15
CA ARG A 443 2.69 10.13 -22.75
C ARG A 443 3.73 9.36 -21.94
N ILE A 444 4.45 10.08 -21.10
CA ILE A 444 5.35 9.52 -20.07
C ILE A 444 4.86 10.04 -18.72
N GLY A 445 4.58 9.14 -17.78
CA GLY A 445 4.06 9.44 -16.46
C GLY A 445 5.09 10.08 -15.54
N GLU A 446 4.63 10.57 -14.40
CA GLU A 446 5.48 11.13 -13.36
C GLU A 446 6.43 10.08 -12.80
N PHE A 447 7.65 10.48 -12.46
CA PHE A 447 8.68 9.59 -11.91
C PHE A 447 8.92 8.31 -12.71
N ALA A 448 8.54 8.22 -13.98
CA ALA A 448 8.55 6.99 -14.78
C ALA A 448 9.94 6.30 -14.83
N PHE A 449 11.02 7.08 -14.88
CA PHE A 449 12.42 6.63 -14.88
C PHE A 449 13.20 7.24 -13.72
N TYR A 450 12.55 7.73 -12.70
CA TYR A 450 13.20 8.39 -11.57
C TYR A 450 13.99 7.37 -10.74
N TYR A 451 15.13 7.81 -10.21
CA TYR A 451 15.99 7.01 -9.34
C TYR A 451 16.23 7.76 -8.04
N TYR A 452 15.96 7.13 -6.90
CA TYR A 452 16.07 7.78 -5.59
C TYR A 452 17.50 7.89 -5.07
N ASP A 453 18.43 7.05 -5.56
CA ASP A 453 19.85 7.08 -5.16
C ASP A 453 20.67 7.88 -6.17
N TRP A 454 20.98 9.13 -5.84
CA TRP A 454 21.73 10.08 -6.69
C TRP A 454 23.17 9.66 -7.02
N GLU A 455 23.74 8.66 -6.31
CA GLU A 455 25.12 8.19 -6.57
C GLU A 455 25.21 7.16 -7.72
N GLN A 456 24.10 6.64 -8.22
CA GLN A 456 24.11 5.52 -9.17
C GLN A 456 23.25 5.68 -10.44
N THR A 457 22.75 6.87 -10.77
CA THR A 457 22.00 7.05 -12.03
C THR A 457 22.97 7.05 -13.22
N GLU A 458 22.81 6.03 -14.10
CA GLU A 458 23.58 5.95 -15.34
C GLU A 458 22.84 6.58 -16.52
N LEU A 459 21.54 6.86 -16.41
CA LEU A 459 20.73 7.49 -17.48
C LEU A 459 21.04 8.97 -17.60
N SER A 460 22.07 9.29 -18.37
CA SER A 460 22.57 10.66 -18.52
C SER A 460 21.91 11.44 -19.66
N ALA A 461 21.27 10.78 -20.62
CA ALA A 461 20.61 11.44 -21.74
C ALA A 461 19.48 10.57 -22.30
N VAL A 462 18.41 11.23 -22.78
CA VAL A 462 17.30 10.58 -23.48
C VAL A 462 16.83 11.46 -24.64
N THR A 463 16.47 10.81 -25.76
CA THR A 463 15.80 11.49 -26.89
C THR A 463 14.34 11.06 -26.92
N LEU A 464 13.42 12.02 -26.78
CA LEU A 464 11.99 11.81 -26.89
C LEU A 464 11.57 11.92 -28.35
N PRO A 465 10.88 10.90 -28.91
CA PRO A 465 10.40 10.95 -30.28
C PRO A 465 9.35 12.05 -30.49
N ALA A 466 9.09 12.38 -31.76
CA ALA A 466 8.14 13.44 -32.11
C ALA A 466 6.68 13.15 -31.72
N SER A 467 6.36 11.89 -31.37
CA SER A 467 5.06 11.48 -30.86
C SER A 467 4.78 11.91 -29.43
N VAL A 468 5.81 12.16 -28.61
CA VAL A 468 5.62 12.49 -27.20
C VAL A 468 5.04 13.89 -27.04
N GLU A 469 3.84 13.94 -26.49
CA GLU A 469 3.07 15.16 -26.23
C GLU A 469 3.17 15.61 -24.76
N PHE A 470 3.34 14.66 -23.83
CA PHE A 470 3.34 14.93 -22.39
C PHE A 470 4.43 14.15 -21.67
N VAL A 471 5.13 14.83 -20.76
CA VAL A 471 6.11 14.24 -19.83
C VAL A 471 5.75 14.69 -18.42
N GLY A 472 5.45 13.73 -17.56
CA GLY A 472 5.07 13.93 -16.16
C GLY A 472 6.21 14.51 -15.32
N PHE A 473 5.85 15.03 -14.17
CA PHE A 473 6.79 15.63 -13.24
C PHE A 473 7.89 14.63 -12.84
N ARG A 474 9.15 15.08 -12.93
CA ARG A 474 10.34 14.24 -12.63
C ARG A 474 10.34 12.86 -13.30
N ALA A 475 9.78 12.76 -14.49
CA ALA A 475 9.74 11.49 -15.23
C ALA A 475 11.14 10.89 -15.46
N PHE A 476 12.18 11.71 -15.47
CA PHE A 476 13.58 11.33 -15.62
C PHE A 476 14.42 11.85 -14.45
N PRO A 477 15.62 11.26 -14.20
CA PRO A 477 16.55 11.81 -13.22
C PRO A 477 16.88 13.28 -13.49
N ASP A 478 17.10 14.07 -12.42
CA ASP A 478 17.33 15.52 -12.52
C ASP A 478 18.55 15.88 -13.37
N GLU A 479 19.55 14.98 -13.49
CA GLU A 479 20.79 15.17 -14.25
C GLU A 479 20.70 14.65 -15.69
N CYS A 480 19.55 14.07 -16.10
CA CYS A 480 19.36 13.52 -17.45
C CYS A 480 19.15 14.64 -18.48
N GLU A 481 19.98 14.67 -19.53
CA GLU A 481 19.81 15.59 -20.65
C GLU A 481 18.68 15.13 -21.57
N ILE A 482 17.55 15.86 -21.59
CA ILE A 482 16.35 15.51 -22.38
C ILE A 482 16.36 16.30 -23.68
N THR A 483 16.34 15.58 -24.82
CA THR A 483 16.15 16.16 -26.15
C THR A 483 14.78 15.76 -26.68
N ALA A 484 13.82 16.69 -26.70
CA ALA A 484 12.50 16.45 -27.28
C ALA A 484 12.49 16.82 -28.77
N LEU A 485 12.09 15.86 -29.64
CA LEU A 485 11.94 16.12 -31.10
C LEU A 485 10.63 16.83 -31.43
N ASN A 486 9.61 16.74 -30.56
CA ASN A 486 8.41 17.53 -30.64
C ASN A 486 8.62 18.83 -29.85
N PRO A 487 8.63 20.03 -30.51
CA PRO A 487 8.83 21.29 -29.81
C PRO A 487 7.64 21.69 -28.92
N ASP A 488 6.49 21.05 -29.10
CA ASP A 488 5.27 21.31 -28.34
C ASP A 488 5.08 20.30 -27.19
N THR A 489 6.05 19.45 -26.92
CA THR A 489 6.03 18.53 -25.77
C THR A 489 5.83 19.32 -24.47
N HIS A 490 4.74 19.00 -23.76
CA HIS A 490 4.48 19.58 -22.46
C HIS A 490 5.25 18.80 -21.37
N PHE A 491 6.05 19.51 -20.59
CA PHE A 491 6.71 18.98 -19.38
C PHE A 491 5.91 19.47 -18.18
N GLU A 492 5.32 18.53 -17.44
CA GLU A 492 4.52 18.84 -16.27
C GLU A 492 5.38 19.50 -15.19
N THR A 493 4.91 20.62 -14.71
CA THR A 493 5.56 21.36 -13.61
C THR A 493 5.11 20.84 -12.25
N GLU A 494 5.88 21.14 -11.23
CA GLU A 494 5.52 20.84 -9.83
C GLU A 494 4.19 21.49 -9.43
N GLU A 495 3.83 22.65 -9.98
CA GLU A 495 2.56 23.30 -9.73
C GLU A 495 1.38 22.52 -10.32
N GLU A 496 1.54 21.98 -11.52
CA GLU A 496 0.50 21.21 -12.23
C GLU A 496 0.26 19.86 -11.56
N ILE A 497 1.32 19.16 -11.12
CA ILE A 497 1.17 17.91 -10.38
C ILE A 497 0.50 18.13 -9.03
N ASN A 498 0.87 19.17 -8.30
CA ASN A 498 0.23 19.50 -7.02
C ASN A 498 -1.25 19.88 -7.19
N GLN A 499 -1.60 20.56 -8.30
CA GLN A 499 -2.99 20.87 -8.60
C GLN A 499 -3.79 19.61 -8.98
N ARG A 500 -3.17 18.69 -9.72
CA ARG A 500 -3.77 17.39 -10.06
C ARG A 500 -3.93 16.48 -8.82
N ASN A 501 -2.94 16.46 -7.95
CA ASN A 501 -2.96 15.63 -6.73
C ASN A 501 -3.88 16.20 -5.65
N SER A 502 -4.23 17.49 -5.68
CA SER A 502 -5.30 18.02 -4.81
C SER A 502 -6.67 17.41 -5.14
N ASP A 503 -6.85 16.88 -6.35
CA ASP A 503 -8.02 16.10 -6.76
C ASP A 503 -7.81 14.58 -6.52
N TRP A 504 -6.61 14.16 -6.10
CA TRP A 504 -6.17 12.77 -5.97
C TRP A 504 -6.09 12.27 -4.52
N ALA A 505 -6.35 13.11 -3.53
CA ALA A 505 -6.38 12.73 -2.11
C ALA A 505 -7.37 11.58 -1.78
N TYR A 506 -7.98 10.98 -2.82
CA TYR A 506 -8.95 9.90 -2.75
C TYR A 506 -8.61 8.66 -3.60
N ARG A 507 -7.40 8.55 -4.17
CA ARG A 507 -7.06 7.44 -5.10
C ARG A 507 -5.63 6.95 -4.95
N ILE A 508 -5.22 6.50 -3.79
CA ILE A 508 -4.09 5.57 -3.65
C ILE A 508 -4.68 4.29 -3.04
N PRO A 509 -4.54 3.13 -3.74
CA PRO A 509 -5.01 1.86 -3.24
C PRO A 509 -4.25 1.43 -1.99
#